data_8fe9f4c3f6e749ec64730dd67b62c24b
#
_entry.id   8fe9f4c3f6e749ec64730dd67b62c24b
#
_cell.length_a   1.000
_cell.length_b   1.000
_cell.length_c   1.000
_cell.angle_alpha   90.00
_cell.angle_beta   90.00
_cell.angle_gamma   90.00
#
_symmetry.space_group_name_H-M   'P 1'
#
loop_
_entity.id
_entity.type
_entity.pdbx_description
1 polymer ?
#
loop_
_entity_poly.entity_id
_entity_poly.type
_entity_poly.pdbx_seq_one_letter_code
_entity_poly.pdbx_strand_id
1 'polypeptide(L)'
;MAKVKKRKPSYVNGSRSRVSPLKPSLRGAQNWTAAKVRAASYSKKSFLQFCGGVFALFLLLVFFALWLGGFWPAFLQNGKVFKQNRLMDMGFVVSRVDVMGEGRLNEQDVLKAVNVRPGDYFFGVDLETAQRRTESLPWVESAVVRRLWPNRIVVQLVENQPYAVWQNAGELNLIKSTGDVIAPVSAKASFPSDLLHVVGKGAGENAQILDTQIREWPGLRAKTVSAIYVSELRWDIMIEGGVKIKLPQRNIDQALARLAKLQRETQILDRQVSEIDLRLPNRITILPIDAKQA
;
A
#
# COMPACT_ATOMS: atom_id res chain seq x y z
N MET A 1 114.45 16.07 -50.31
CA MET A 1 113.29 15.23 -50.08
C MET A 1 113.24 14.78 -48.63
N ALA A 2 112.35 15.42 -47.77
CA ALA A 2 112.30 15.18 -46.37
C ALA A 2 110.99 14.33 -46.09
N LYS A 3 111.11 13.14 -45.49
CA LYS A 3 110.02 12.24 -45.11
C LYS A 3 109.35 12.69 -43.83
N VAL A 4 108.12 13.08 -43.93
CA VAL A 4 107.24 13.41 -42.78
C VAL A 4 106.88 12.12 -42.05
N LYS A 5 107.18 11.95 -40.78
CA LYS A 5 106.81 10.84 -39.86
C LYS A 5 105.41 11.12 -39.30
N LYS A 6 104.43 10.27 -39.63
CA LYS A 6 103.09 10.31 -39.02
C LYS A 6 103.21 9.78 -37.57
N ARG A 7 102.79 10.57 -36.56
CA ARG A 7 102.58 10.16 -35.19
C ARG A 7 101.26 9.43 -35.01
N LYS A 8 101.31 8.22 -34.42
CA LYS A 8 100.07 7.52 -34.03
C LYS A 8 99.48 8.15 -32.80
N PRO A 9 98.12 8.31 -32.71
CA PRO A 9 97.48 8.77 -31.50
C PRO A 9 97.54 7.71 -30.40
N SER A 10 97.95 8.07 -29.17
CA SER A 10 97.87 7.27 -27.99
C SER A 10 96.46 7.24 -27.44
N TYR A 11 95.90 6.04 -27.32
CA TYR A 11 94.60 5.82 -26.65
C TYR A 11 94.82 5.87 -25.16
N VAL A 12 94.24 6.88 -24.49
CA VAL A 12 94.13 6.93 -23.02
C VAL A 12 92.91 6.07 -22.63
N ASN A 13 93.22 4.95 -21.92
CA ASN A 13 92.22 4.11 -21.31
C ASN A 13 91.54 4.88 -20.14
N GLY A 14 90.47 5.57 -20.39
CA GLY A 14 89.64 6.15 -19.36
C GLY A 14 88.80 5.07 -18.68
N SER A 15 89.02 4.86 -17.41
CA SER A 15 88.26 3.99 -16.54
C SER A 15 86.78 4.45 -16.58
N ARG A 16 85.91 3.61 -17.03
CA ARG A 16 84.44 3.82 -16.95
C ARG A 16 84.03 3.77 -15.49
N SER A 17 83.91 4.92 -14.85
CA SER A 17 83.20 5.04 -13.57
C SER A 17 81.76 4.76 -13.83
N ARG A 18 81.22 3.72 -13.17
CA ARG A 18 79.76 3.44 -13.14
C ARG A 18 79.10 4.65 -12.46
N VAL A 19 78.37 5.47 -13.24
CA VAL A 19 77.51 6.54 -12.71
C VAL A 19 76.34 5.82 -12.10
N SER A 20 76.21 5.85 -10.80
CA SER A 20 75.02 5.38 -10.10
C SER A 20 73.81 6.23 -10.51
N PRO A 21 72.59 5.65 -10.72
CA PRO A 21 71.44 6.42 -11.09
C PRO A 21 71.10 7.42 -9.99
N LEU A 22 71.06 8.68 -10.34
CA LEU A 22 70.69 9.77 -9.45
C LEU A 22 69.28 9.53 -8.93
N LYS A 23 69.15 9.49 -7.60
CA LYS A 23 67.80 9.46 -6.96
C LYS A 23 67.06 10.73 -7.42
N PRO A 24 65.80 10.60 -7.79
CA PRO A 24 65.00 11.77 -8.22
C PRO A 24 64.94 12.75 -7.05
N SER A 25 65.63 13.85 -7.16
CA SER A 25 65.60 14.94 -6.19
C SER A 25 64.40 15.84 -6.50
N LEU A 26 63.76 16.38 -5.47
CA LEU A 26 62.68 17.37 -5.60
C LEU A 26 63.09 18.58 -6.43
N ARG A 27 64.41 18.94 -6.43
CA ARG A 27 65.00 19.97 -7.28
C ARG A 27 64.93 19.65 -8.78
N GLY A 28 65.02 18.38 -9.16
CA GLY A 28 64.88 17.94 -10.54
C GLY A 28 63.46 18.12 -11.04
N ALA A 29 62.50 17.85 -10.23
CA ALA A 29 61.05 18.05 -10.53
C ALA A 29 60.72 19.57 -10.71
N GLN A 30 61.25 20.42 -9.83
CA GLN A 30 61.07 21.87 -9.94
C GLN A 30 61.68 22.44 -11.21
N ASN A 31 62.90 21.98 -11.59
CA ASN A 31 63.52 22.41 -12.82
C ASN A 31 62.81 21.91 -14.08
N TRP A 32 62.21 20.72 -14.04
CA TRP A 32 61.43 20.18 -15.15
C TRP A 32 60.11 20.97 -15.37
N THR A 33 59.42 21.29 -14.28
CA THR A 33 58.19 22.11 -14.36
C THR A 33 58.53 23.52 -14.86
N ALA A 34 59.57 24.17 -14.35
CA ALA A 34 60.01 25.49 -14.79
C ALA A 34 60.48 25.49 -16.26
N ALA A 35 61.08 24.42 -16.74
CA ALA A 35 61.46 24.28 -18.15
C ALA A 35 60.25 24.09 -19.05
N LYS A 36 59.22 23.30 -18.65
CA LYS A 36 57.97 23.17 -19.40
C LYS A 36 57.16 24.45 -19.44
N VAL A 37 57.08 25.17 -18.35
CA VAL A 37 56.38 26.47 -18.31
C VAL A 37 57.03 27.47 -19.26
N ARG A 38 58.41 27.56 -19.30
CA ARG A 38 59.11 28.41 -20.26
C ARG A 38 58.96 27.96 -21.72
N ALA A 39 58.94 26.65 -21.97
CA ALA A 39 58.71 26.11 -23.31
C ALA A 39 57.24 26.37 -23.81
N ALA A 40 56.27 26.30 -22.90
CA ALA A 40 54.84 26.57 -23.21
C ALA A 40 54.57 28.01 -23.61
N SER A 41 55.38 28.98 -23.13
CA SER A 41 55.22 30.39 -23.50
C SER A 41 55.66 30.73 -24.95
N TYR A 42 56.44 29.84 -25.60
CA TYR A 42 56.91 30.04 -26.98
C TYR A 42 55.94 29.59 -28.09
N SER A 43 54.96 28.82 -27.77
CA SER A 43 53.96 28.35 -28.76
C SER A 43 52.55 28.41 -28.19
N LYS A 44 51.63 29.11 -28.88
CA LYS A 44 50.22 29.20 -28.47
C LYS A 44 49.59 27.82 -28.24
N LYS A 45 49.95 26.81 -29.04
CA LYS A 45 49.45 25.42 -28.87
C LYS A 45 49.96 24.77 -27.58
N SER A 46 51.27 24.92 -27.26
CA SER A 46 51.82 24.33 -26.04
C SER A 46 51.32 25.04 -24.77
N PHE A 47 51.08 26.34 -24.85
CA PHE A 47 50.44 27.06 -23.75
C PHE A 47 49.00 26.61 -23.51
N LEU A 48 48.18 26.42 -24.56
CA LEU A 48 46.82 25.94 -24.47
C LEU A 48 46.76 24.51 -23.89
N GLN A 49 47.68 23.62 -24.31
CA GLN A 49 47.80 22.27 -23.77
C GLN A 49 48.22 22.26 -22.30
N PHE A 50 49.12 23.14 -21.89
CA PHE A 50 49.53 23.29 -20.49
C PHE A 50 48.37 23.79 -19.63
N CYS A 51 47.69 24.89 -20.08
CA CYS A 51 46.50 25.39 -19.39
C CYS A 51 45.40 24.35 -19.31
N GLY A 52 45.14 23.58 -20.38
CA GLY A 52 44.20 22.46 -20.39
C GLY A 52 44.55 21.35 -19.39
N GLY A 53 45.86 21.01 -19.30
CA GLY A 53 46.34 20.01 -18.31
C GLY A 53 46.21 20.48 -16.86
N VAL A 54 46.54 21.77 -16.59
CA VAL A 54 46.34 22.36 -15.26
C VAL A 54 44.85 22.43 -14.88
N PHE A 55 44.00 22.81 -15.82
CA PHE A 55 42.55 22.85 -15.62
C PHE A 55 41.96 21.45 -15.38
N ALA A 56 42.41 20.43 -16.13
CA ALA A 56 41.99 19.05 -15.93
C ALA A 56 42.43 18.52 -14.55
N LEU A 57 43.66 18.83 -14.13
CA LEU A 57 44.17 18.48 -12.79
C LEU A 57 43.34 19.18 -11.70
N PHE A 58 43.04 20.45 -11.88
CA PHE A 58 42.19 21.22 -10.97
C PHE A 58 40.79 20.57 -10.84
N LEU A 59 40.12 20.21 -11.96
CA LEU A 59 38.84 19.52 -11.95
C LEU A 59 38.92 18.17 -11.24
N LEU A 60 40.02 17.42 -11.44
CA LEU A 60 40.26 16.15 -10.81
C LEU A 60 40.43 16.28 -9.28
N LEU A 61 41.16 17.30 -8.85
CA LEU A 61 41.32 17.61 -7.42
C LEU A 61 39.99 18.05 -6.78
N VAL A 62 39.21 18.87 -7.46
CA VAL A 62 37.89 19.29 -7.00
C VAL A 62 36.95 18.06 -6.91
N PHE A 63 36.95 17.19 -7.94
CA PHE A 63 36.19 15.95 -7.93
C PHE A 63 36.60 15.05 -6.74
N PHE A 64 37.90 14.90 -6.53
CA PHE A 64 38.42 14.07 -5.44
C PHE A 64 38.13 14.65 -4.05
N ALA A 65 38.21 15.97 -3.91
CA ALA A 65 37.85 16.68 -2.69
C ALA A 65 36.35 16.55 -2.37
N LEU A 66 35.49 16.65 -3.38
CA LEU A 66 34.04 16.46 -3.23
C LEU A 66 33.70 15.01 -2.88
N TRP A 67 34.46 14.05 -3.43
CA TRP A 67 34.24 12.63 -3.17
C TRP A 67 34.70 12.22 -1.76
N LEU A 68 35.91 12.59 -1.37
CA LEU A 68 36.48 12.32 -0.03
C LEU A 68 35.78 13.12 1.08
N GLY A 69 35.35 14.34 0.79
CA GLY A 69 34.68 15.21 1.77
C GLY A 69 33.23 14.84 2.08
N GLY A 70 32.68 13.77 1.46
CA GLY A 70 31.28 13.36 1.70
C GLY A 70 30.24 14.37 1.17
N PHE A 71 30.65 15.35 0.37
CA PHE A 71 29.76 16.36 -0.20
C PHE A 71 28.89 15.85 -1.36
N TRP A 72 29.25 14.66 -1.89
CA TRP A 72 28.52 14.06 -3.01
C TRP A 72 27.03 13.82 -2.75
N PRO A 73 26.64 13.23 -1.57
CA PRO A 73 25.24 13.09 -1.22
C PRO A 73 24.52 14.42 -1.08
N ALA A 74 25.16 15.42 -0.46
CA ALA A 74 24.61 16.76 -0.29
C ALA A 74 24.41 17.49 -1.62
N PHE A 75 25.34 17.35 -2.55
CA PHE A 75 25.23 17.90 -3.90
C PHE A 75 24.06 17.30 -4.68
N LEU A 76 23.89 15.98 -4.61
CA LEU A 76 22.76 15.28 -5.24
C LEU A 76 21.42 15.66 -4.59
N GLN A 77 21.38 15.79 -3.26
CA GLN A 77 20.19 16.23 -2.54
C GLN A 77 19.78 17.66 -2.90
N ASN A 78 20.74 18.59 -2.89
CA ASN A 78 20.48 19.97 -3.27
C ASN A 78 20.03 20.10 -4.74
N GLY A 79 20.58 19.28 -5.63
CA GLY A 79 20.15 19.22 -7.03
C GLY A 79 18.72 18.74 -7.20
N LYS A 80 18.27 17.77 -6.37
CA LYS A 80 16.87 17.31 -6.35
C LYS A 80 15.93 18.41 -5.85
N VAL A 81 16.28 19.04 -4.74
CA VAL A 81 15.48 20.15 -4.17
C VAL A 81 15.36 21.32 -5.14
N PHE A 82 16.46 21.70 -5.81
CA PHE A 82 16.45 22.78 -6.81
C PHE A 82 15.52 22.45 -7.99
N LYS A 83 15.60 21.22 -8.52
CA LYS A 83 14.69 20.78 -9.60
C LYS A 83 13.23 20.77 -9.14
N GLN A 84 12.97 20.27 -7.93
CA GLN A 84 11.64 20.23 -7.34
C GLN A 84 11.06 21.65 -7.23
N ASN A 85 11.80 22.59 -6.64
CA ASN A 85 11.35 23.97 -6.49
C ASN A 85 11.05 24.62 -7.84
N ARG A 86 11.90 24.40 -8.84
CA ARG A 86 11.66 24.91 -10.19
C ARG A 86 10.39 24.36 -10.82
N LEU A 87 10.11 23.07 -10.64
CA LEU A 87 8.88 22.45 -11.14
C LEU A 87 7.66 22.95 -10.37
N MET A 88 7.80 23.18 -9.07
CA MET A 88 6.72 23.79 -8.26
C MET A 88 6.41 25.22 -8.72
N ASP A 89 7.44 26.04 -9.00
CA ASP A 89 7.30 27.39 -9.55
C ASP A 89 6.61 27.40 -10.94
N MET A 90 6.78 26.33 -11.72
CA MET A 90 6.11 26.11 -13.01
C MET A 90 4.65 25.63 -12.87
N GLY A 91 4.13 25.49 -11.65
CA GLY A 91 2.76 25.10 -11.37
C GLY A 91 2.53 23.59 -11.16
N PHE A 92 3.59 22.77 -11.09
CA PHE A 92 3.46 21.34 -10.76
C PHE A 92 3.33 21.12 -9.25
N VAL A 93 2.29 21.72 -8.68
CA VAL A 93 1.85 21.55 -7.30
C VAL A 93 0.44 20.97 -7.30
N VAL A 94 0.13 20.16 -6.31
CA VAL A 94 -1.25 19.66 -6.14
C VAL A 94 -2.14 20.85 -5.82
N SER A 95 -3.13 21.14 -6.68
CA SER A 95 -4.11 22.19 -6.42
C SER A 95 -5.27 21.68 -5.57
N ARG A 96 -5.73 20.46 -5.86
CA ARG A 96 -6.78 19.79 -5.09
C ARG A 96 -6.73 18.27 -5.28
N VAL A 97 -7.38 17.58 -4.33
CA VAL A 97 -7.65 16.15 -4.40
C VAL A 97 -9.14 15.98 -4.65
N ASP A 98 -9.51 15.33 -5.74
CA ASP A 98 -10.90 15.03 -6.09
C ASP A 98 -11.22 13.61 -5.61
N VAL A 99 -12.22 13.44 -4.76
CA VAL A 99 -12.69 12.13 -4.27
C VAL A 99 -13.97 11.76 -5.02
N MET A 100 -14.01 10.54 -5.57
CA MET A 100 -15.16 9.99 -6.29
C MET A 100 -15.52 8.64 -5.66
N GLY A 101 -16.75 8.49 -5.17
CA GLY A 101 -17.27 7.28 -4.53
C GLY A 101 -18.79 7.30 -4.46
N GLU A 102 -19.39 6.33 -3.77
CA GLU A 102 -20.85 6.22 -3.63
C GLU A 102 -21.47 7.20 -2.60
N GLY A 103 -20.63 7.92 -1.85
CA GLY A 103 -21.04 8.99 -0.96
C GLY A 103 -21.43 8.60 0.47
N ARG A 104 -21.19 7.36 0.88
CA ARG A 104 -21.38 6.91 2.27
C ARG A 104 -20.21 7.30 3.17
N LEU A 105 -19.01 7.39 2.58
CA LEU A 105 -17.80 7.84 3.26
C LEU A 105 -17.77 9.35 3.38
N ASN A 106 -17.31 9.82 4.54
CA ASN A 106 -17.00 11.24 4.70
C ASN A 106 -15.73 11.57 3.89
N GLU A 107 -15.86 12.49 2.93
CA GLU A 107 -14.74 12.96 2.10
C GLU A 107 -13.52 13.38 2.93
N GLN A 108 -13.74 13.99 4.09
CA GLN A 108 -12.65 14.41 4.97
C GLN A 108 -11.80 13.24 5.50
N ASP A 109 -12.41 12.10 5.76
CA ASP A 109 -11.69 10.92 6.26
C ASP A 109 -10.87 10.28 5.13
N VAL A 110 -11.38 10.31 3.91
CA VAL A 110 -10.62 9.90 2.71
C VAL A 110 -9.42 10.82 2.50
N LEU A 111 -9.62 12.14 2.54
CA LEU A 111 -8.54 13.12 2.39
C LEU A 111 -7.44 12.98 3.44
N LYS A 112 -7.83 12.69 4.71
CA LYS A 112 -6.86 12.39 5.79
C LYS A 112 -6.07 11.11 5.49
N ALA A 113 -6.72 10.06 5.00
CA ALA A 113 -6.08 8.79 4.67
C ALA A 113 -5.10 8.95 3.50
N VAL A 114 -5.51 9.61 2.44
CA VAL A 114 -4.67 9.94 1.28
C VAL A 114 -3.43 10.74 1.71
N ASN A 115 -3.59 11.64 2.70
CA ASN A 115 -2.52 12.48 3.26
C ASN A 115 -1.76 13.29 2.21
N VAL A 116 -2.47 13.80 1.21
CA VAL A 116 -1.97 14.72 0.19
C VAL A 116 -2.65 16.07 0.39
N ARG A 117 -1.84 17.14 0.39
CA ARG A 117 -2.32 18.50 0.64
C ARG A 117 -2.18 19.38 -0.58
N PRO A 118 -3.06 20.36 -0.77
CA PRO A 118 -2.80 21.43 -1.72
C PRO A 118 -1.45 22.09 -1.42
N GLY A 119 -0.64 22.31 -2.46
CA GLY A 119 0.72 22.81 -2.34
C GLY A 119 1.81 21.74 -2.35
N ASP A 120 1.50 20.46 -2.18
CA ASP A 120 2.48 19.39 -2.27
C ASP A 120 3.05 19.29 -3.69
N TYR A 121 4.32 18.85 -3.78
CA TYR A 121 4.97 18.65 -5.08
C TYR A 121 4.29 17.51 -5.83
N PHE A 122 3.71 17.82 -7.00
CA PHE A 122 2.84 16.92 -7.77
C PHE A 122 3.47 15.55 -8.09
N PHE A 123 4.75 15.55 -8.46
CA PHE A 123 5.45 14.29 -8.77
C PHE A 123 6.01 13.58 -7.52
N GLY A 124 6.09 14.29 -6.39
CA GLY A 124 6.55 13.74 -5.12
C GLY A 124 5.50 12.94 -4.37
N VAL A 125 4.23 13.05 -4.76
CA VAL A 125 3.15 12.29 -4.13
C VAL A 125 3.35 10.78 -4.39
N ASP A 126 3.45 10.01 -3.34
CA ASP A 126 3.49 8.54 -3.40
C ASP A 126 2.05 8.01 -3.49
N LEU A 127 1.62 7.73 -4.74
CA LEU A 127 0.26 7.27 -5.02
C LEU A 127 -0.02 5.88 -4.45
N GLU A 128 0.98 5.00 -4.43
CA GLU A 128 0.81 3.64 -3.92
C GLU A 128 0.58 3.64 -2.41
N THR A 129 1.35 4.44 -1.67
CA THR A 129 1.13 4.60 -0.24
C THR A 129 -0.20 5.29 0.06
N ALA A 130 -0.60 6.29 -0.73
CA ALA A 130 -1.90 6.95 -0.61
C ALA A 130 -3.04 5.96 -0.86
N GLN A 131 -2.94 5.12 -1.89
CA GLN A 131 -3.91 4.06 -2.19
C GLN A 131 -4.03 3.06 -1.04
N ARG A 132 -2.92 2.47 -0.57
CA ARG A 132 -2.95 1.52 0.56
C ARG A 132 -3.58 2.11 1.82
N ARG A 133 -3.30 3.39 2.14
CA ARG A 133 -3.92 4.06 3.29
C ARG A 133 -5.42 4.24 3.09
N THR A 134 -5.86 4.55 1.88
CA THR A 134 -7.28 4.69 1.56
C THR A 134 -7.98 3.34 1.65
N GLU A 135 -7.38 2.27 1.14
CA GLU A 135 -7.90 0.90 1.22
C GLU A 135 -7.92 0.34 2.65
N SER A 136 -7.15 0.93 3.58
CA SER A 136 -7.22 0.57 5.00
C SER A 136 -8.45 1.13 5.72
N LEU A 137 -9.23 2.00 5.09
CA LEU A 137 -10.49 2.49 5.65
C LEU A 137 -11.54 1.37 5.60
N PRO A 138 -12.25 1.08 6.69
CA PRO A 138 -13.18 -0.07 6.77
C PRO A 138 -14.31 -0.03 5.75
N TRP A 139 -14.75 1.16 5.34
CA TRP A 139 -15.79 1.35 4.32
C TRP A 139 -15.27 1.25 2.87
N VAL A 140 -13.97 1.14 2.66
CA VAL A 140 -13.38 1.05 1.31
C VAL A 140 -13.14 -0.41 0.95
N GLU A 141 -13.71 -0.86 -0.14
CA GLU A 141 -13.44 -2.16 -0.76
C GLU A 141 -12.18 -2.09 -1.60
N SER A 142 -12.08 -1.05 -2.43
CA SER A 142 -10.90 -0.78 -3.24
C SER A 142 -10.76 0.70 -3.53
N ALA A 143 -9.53 1.14 -3.78
CA ALA A 143 -9.24 2.51 -4.15
C ALA A 143 -8.27 2.57 -5.32
N VAL A 144 -8.44 3.56 -6.19
CA VAL A 144 -7.49 3.89 -7.26
C VAL A 144 -7.09 5.35 -7.11
N VAL A 145 -5.82 5.60 -6.83
CA VAL A 145 -5.27 6.95 -6.72
C VAL A 145 -4.43 7.25 -7.95
N ARG A 146 -4.77 8.31 -8.68
CA ARG A 146 -4.09 8.66 -9.91
C ARG A 146 -3.86 10.16 -10.05
N ARG A 147 -2.82 10.52 -10.80
CA ARG A 147 -2.56 11.90 -11.17
C ARG A 147 -3.45 12.31 -12.34
N LEU A 148 -4.12 13.44 -12.23
CA LEU A 148 -4.82 14.10 -13.33
C LEU A 148 -4.09 15.41 -13.65
N TRP A 149 -3.47 15.47 -14.81
CA TRP A 149 -2.73 16.63 -15.29
C TRP A 149 -3.60 17.88 -15.37
N PRO A 150 -3.00 19.07 -15.10
CA PRO A 150 -1.60 19.29 -14.75
C PRO A 150 -1.31 19.20 -13.23
N ASN A 151 -2.31 19.27 -12.34
CA ASN A 151 -2.10 19.57 -10.92
C ASN A 151 -3.16 18.98 -9.97
N ARG A 152 -3.86 17.91 -10.37
CA ARG A 152 -4.90 17.28 -9.54
C ARG A 152 -4.56 15.82 -9.22
N ILE A 153 -4.97 15.39 -8.05
CA ILE A 153 -5.00 13.97 -7.68
C ILE A 153 -6.46 13.53 -7.66
N VAL A 154 -6.76 12.40 -8.25
CA VAL A 154 -8.10 11.81 -8.25
C VAL A 154 -8.05 10.50 -7.49
N VAL A 155 -8.94 10.37 -6.53
CA VAL A 155 -9.16 9.16 -5.73
C VAL A 155 -10.52 8.60 -6.11
N GLN A 156 -10.54 7.44 -6.77
CA GLN A 156 -11.75 6.69 -7.06
C GLN A 156 -11.91 5.59 -6.03
N LEU A 157 -13.07 5.50 -5.41
CA LEU A 157 -13.40 4.54 -4.37
C LEU A 157 -14.53 3.63 -4.82
N VAL A 158 -14.40 2.35 -4.46
CA VAL A 158 -15.51 1.41 -4.38
C VAL A 158 -15.76 1.17 -2.90
N GLU A 159 -17.01 1.41 -2.47
CA GLU A 159 -17.37 1.30 -1.06
C GLU A 159 -17.89 -0.09 -0.72
N ASN A 160 -17.54 -0.58 0.48
CA ASN A 160 -18.04 -1.84 1.00
C ASN A 160 -19.57 -1.80 1.15
N GLN A 161 -20.24 -2.81 0.63
CA GLN A 161 -21.67 -2.98 0.80
C GLN A 161 -21.95 -3.74 2.10
N PRO A 162 -22.74 -3.18 3.04
CA PRO A 162 -23.17 -3.90 4.22
C PRO A 162 -23.95 -5.15 3.83
N TYR A 163 -23.57 -6.28 4.40
CA TYR A 163 -24.20 -7.57 4.13
C TYR A 163 -25.13 -8.03 5.26
N ALA A 164 -24.68 -7.85 6.50
CA ALA A 164 -25.43 -8.22 7.69
C ALA A 164 -25.10 -7.29 8.87
N VAL A 165 -25.95 -7.33 9.88
CA VAL A 165 -25.69 -6.74 11.19
C VAL A 165 -25.24 -7.85 12.13
N TRP A 166 -24.05 -7.76 12.68
CA TRP A 166 -23.49 -8.72 13.62
C TRP A 166 -23.51 -8.19 15.05
N GLN A 167 -24.17 -8.93 15.92
CA GLN A 167 -24.20 -8.65 17.36
C GLN A 167 -23.32 -9.64 18.10
N ASN A 168 -22.31 -9.15 18.79
CA ASN A 168 -21.44 -9.95 19.63
C ASN A 168 -21.13 -9.20 20.93
N ALA A 169 -21.26 -9.88 22.08
CA ALA A 169 -21.00 -9.30 23.40
C ALA A 169 -21.72 -7.96 23.67
N GLY A 170 -22.88 -7.74 23.05
CA GLY A 170 -23.66 -6.50 23.18
C GLY A 170 -23.28 -5.40 22.17
N GLU A 171 -22.23 -5.56 21.41
CA GLU A 171 -21.83 -4.63 20.35
C GLU A 171 -22.50 -5.01 19.02
N LEU A 172 -22.97 -4.00 18.29
CA LEU A 172 -23.58 -4.14 16.97
C LEU A 172 -22.64 -3.58 15.92
N ASN A 173 -22.35 -4.37 14.91
CA ASN A 173 -21.46 -4.00 13.82
C ASN A 173 -22.08 -4.32 12.46
N LEU A 174 -21.90 -3.43 11.48
CA LEU A 174 -22.12 -3.78 10.08
C LEU A 174 -20.94 -4.61 9.59
N ILE A 175 -21.24 -5.70 8.89
CA ILE A 175 -20.23 -6.59 8.33
C ILE A 175 -20.39 -6.78 6.83
N LYS A 176 -19.27 -7.08 6.17
CA LYS A 176 -19.22 -7.57 4.79
C LYS A 176 -19.69 -9.03 4.69
N SER A 177 -19.86 -9.51 3.47
CA SER A 177 -20.14 -10.93 3.21
C SER A 177 -19.03 -11.88 3.73
N THR A 178 -17.80 -11.38 3.84
CA THR A 178 -16.66 -12.11 4.42
C THR A 178 -16.69 -12.21 5.94
N GLY A 179 -17.56 -11.44 6.61
CA GLY A 179 -17.63 -11.34 8.07
C GLY A 179 -16.80 -10.21 8.66
N ASP A 180 -15.98 -9.49 7.84
CA ASP A 180 -15.19 -8.37 8.32
C ASP A 180 -16.07 -7.20 8.74
N VAL A 181 -15.69 -6.53 9.82
CA VAL A 181 -16.41 -5.37 10.32
C VAL A 181 -16.17 -4.14 9.44
N ILE A 182 -17.26 -3.51 9.01
CA ILE A 182 -17.24 -2.24 8.29
C ILE A 182 -17.31 -1.08 9.28
N ALA A 183 -18.30 -1.08 10.18
CA ALA A 183 -18.49 -0.02 11.14
C ALA A 183 -19.33 -0.47 12.33
N PRO A 184 -19.11 0.09 13.53
CA PRO A 184 -20.03 -0.07 14.64
C PRO A 184 -21.36 0.65 14.36
N VAL A 185 -22.44 0.11 14.86
CA VAL A 185 -23.79 0.68 14.69
C VAL A 185 -24.40 0.97 16.05
N SER A 186 -25.03 2.11 16.17
CA SER A 186 -25.80 2.42 17.37
C SER A 186 -27.04 1.56 17.46
N ALA A 187 -27.32 0.99 18.63
CA ALA A 187 -28.53 0.22 18.88
C ALA A 187 -29.84 0.99 18.61
N LYS A 188 -29.76 2.34 18.54
CA LYS A 188 -30.90 3.20 18.21
C LYS A 188 -31.04 3.49 16.72
N ALA A 189 -30.06 3.05 15.88
CA ALA A 189 -30.14 3.25 14.44
C ALA A 189 -31.19 2.31 13.84
N SER A 190 -32.00 2.81 12.95
CA SER A 190 -32.84 1.96 12.08
C SER A 190 -31.93 1.20 11.15
N PHE A 191 -31.95 -0.11 11.22
CA PHE A 191 -31.27 -0.96 10.25
C PHE A 191 -32.07 -1.05 8.96
N PRO A 192 -31.41 -1.14 7.81
CA PRO A 192 -32.09 -1.55 6.60
C PRO A 192 -32.73 -2.94 6.84
N SER A 193 -34.03 -3.06 6.59
CA SER A 193 -34.82 -4.26 6.85
C SER A 193 -34.40 -5.47 6.00
N ASP A 194 -33.58 -5.26 4.99
CA ASP A 194 -33.04 -6.29 4.10
C ASP A 194 -31.79 -6.97 4.65
N LEU A 195 -31.11 -6.36 5.64
CA LEU A 195 -29.94 -6.94 6.26
C LEU A 195 -30.31 -8.04 7.27
N LEU A 196 -29.58 -9.17 7.20
CA LEU A 196 -29.73 -10.23 8.18
C LEU A 196 -29.08 -9.81 9.51
N HIS A 197 -29.80 -9.92 10.61
CA HIS A 197 -29.25 -9.74 11.96
C HIS A 197 -28.72 -11.08 12.48
N VAL A 198 -27.41 -11.18 12.68
CA VAL A 198 -26.75 -12.39 13.20
C VAL A 198 -26.16 -12.12 14.59
N VAL A 199 -26.30 -13.08 15.50
CA VAL A 199 -25.95 -12.93 16.90
C VAL A 199 -25.02 -14.07 17.33
N GLY A 200 -23.97 -13.71 18.08
CA GLY A 200 -23.07 -14.65 18.71
C GLY A 200 -21.65 -14.62 18.15
N LYS A 201 -20.76 -15.26 18.88
CA LYS A 201 -19.36 -15.42 18.49
C LYS A 201 -19.24 -16.28 17.24
N GLY A 202 -18.44 -15.85 16.26
CA GLY A 202 -18.27 -16.52 14.96
C GLY A 202 -19.48 -16.42 14.02
N ALA A 203 -20.57 -15.74 14.42
CA ALA A 203 -21.75 -15.56 13.57
C ALA A 203 -21.47 -14.77 12.31
N GLY A 204 -20.61 -13.74 12.40
CA GLY A 204 -20.26 -12.90 11.26
C GLY A 204 -19.64 -13.69 10.11
N GLU A 205 -18.66 -14.51 10.39
CA GLU A 205 -17.93 -15.32 9.39
C GLU A 205 -18.82 -16.37 8.71
N ASN A 206 -19.86 -16.83 9.43
CA ASN A 206 -20.77 -17.86 8.95
C ASN A 206 -22.11 -17.31 8.43
N ALA A 207 -22.31 -15.98 8.47
CA ALA A 207 -23.55 -15.32 8.07
C ALA A 207 -23.90 -15.57 6.61
N GLN A 208 -22.91 -15.51 5.72
CA GLN A 208 -23.12 -15.70 4.27
C GLN A 208 -23.62 -17.11 3.94
N ILE A 209 -23.06 -18.10 4.60
CA ILE A 209 -23.45 -19.52 4.39
C ILE A 209 -24.91 -19.71 4.77
N LEU A 210 -25.31 -19.22 5.94
CA LEU A 210 -26.69 -19.32 6.42
C LEU A 210 -27.64 -18.55 5.52
N ASP A 211 -27.33 -17.30 5.19
CA ASP A 211 -28.21 -16.45 4.39
C ASP A 211 -28.44 -17.04 2.99
N THR A 212 -27.40 -17.63 2.38
CA THR A 212 -27.54 -18.34 1.09
C THR A 212 -28.54 -19.47 1.19
N GLN A 213 -28.50 -20.27 2.26
CA GLN A 213 -29.43 -21.37 2.49
C GLN A 213 -30.87 -20.90 2.76
N ILE A 214 -31.02 -19.82 3.54
CA ILE A 214 -32.36 -19.26 3.85
C ILE A 214 -32.97 -18.60 2.62
N ARG A 215 -32.18 -17.95 1.75
CA ARG A 215 -32.66 -17.30 0.51
C ARG A 215 -33.34 -18.27 -0.46
N GLU A 216 -33.02 -19.57 -0.41
CA GLU A 216 -33.72 -20.59 -1.18
C GLU A 216 -35.20 -20.72 -0.76
N TRP A 217 -35.55 -20.16 0.41
CA TRP A 217 -36.88 -20.15 1.00
C TRP A 217 -37.40 -18.74 1.27
N PRO A 218 -37.82 -17.99 0.24
CA PRO A 218 -38.17 -16.57 0.37
C PRO A 218 -39.19 -16.26 1.47
N GLY A 219 -40.17 -17.14 1.68
CA GLY A 219 -41.15 -16.99 2.75
C GLY A 219 -40.54 -17.07 4.16
N LEU A 220 -39.51 -17.88 4.35
CA LEU A 220 -38.79 -17.96 5.63
C LEU A 220 -37.87 -16.74 5.76
N ARG A 221 -37.14 -16.39 4.69
CA ARG A 221 -36.23 -15.22 4.71
C ARG A 221 -36.96 -13.94 5.05
N ALA A 222 -38.13 -13.73 4.47
CA ALA A 222 -38.95 -12.55 4.73
C ALA A 222 -39.42 -12.45 6.19
N LYS A 223 -39.70 -13.57 6.83
CA LYS A 223 -40.11 -13.64 8.24
C LYS A 223 -38.94 -13.66 9.22
N THR A 224 -37.69 -13.87 8.75
CA THR A 224 -36.52 -13.96 9.63
C THR A 224 -36.14 -12.60 10.20
N VAL A 225 -36.19 -12.47 11.52
CA VAL A 225 -35.80 -11.29 12.27
C VAL A 225 -34.31 -11.36 12.65
N SER A 226 -33.86 -12.51 13.16
CA SER A 226 -32.46 -12.71 13.52
C SER A 226 -32.05 -14.17 13.47
N ALA A 227 -30.76 -14.42 13.39
CA ALA A 227 -30.18 -15.76 13.48
C ALA A 227 -29.09 -15.77 14.56
N ILE A 228 -29.23 -16.72 15.50
CA ILE A 228 -28.33 -16.86 16.65
C ILE A 228 -27.38 -18.02 16.39
N TYR A 229 -26.07 -17.78 16.38
CA TYR A 229 -25.05 -18.80 16.24
C TYR A 229 -24.71 -19.37 17.60
N VAL A 230 -25.26 -20.54 17.94
CA VAL A 230 -25.21 -21.15 19.25
C VAL A 230 -23.95 -21.99 19.38
N SER A 231 -23.10 -21.65 20.38
CA SER A 231 -21.88 -22.40 20.73
C SER A 231 -20.91 -22.59 19.56
N GLU A 232 -20.91 -21.67 18.60
CA GLU A 232 -20.08 -21.74 17.38
C GLU A 232 -20.32 -23.05 16.56
N LEU A 233 -21.51 -23.63 16.64
CA LEU A 233 -21.80 -24.93 16.04
C LEU A 233 -23.06 -24.97 15.18
N ARG A 234 -24.13 -24.30 15.56
CA ARG A 234 -25.42 -24.36 14.89
C ARG A 234 -26.16 -23.04 14.92
N TRP A 235 -27.17 -22.95 14.09
CA TRP A 235 -28.01 -21.77 14.02
C TRP A 235 -29.39 -22.01 14.65
N ASP A 236 -29.85 -21.05 15.42
CA ASP A 236 -31.22 -20.91 15.83
C ASP A 236 -31.77 -19.65 15.16
N ILE A 237 -32.84 -19.75 14.35
CA ILE A 237 -33.45 -18.64 13.64
C ILE A 237 -34.63 -18.14 14.46
N MET A 238 -34.70 -16.83 14.65
CA MET A 238 -35.86 -16.14 15.19
C MET A 238 -36.68 -15.53 14.06
N ILE A 239 -37.95 -15.86 13.96
CA ILE A 239 -38.85 -15.26 12.99
C ILE A 239 -39.86 -14.32 13.67
N GLU A 240 -40.57 -13.56 12.84
CA GLU A 240 -41.68 -12.72 13.30
C GLU A 240 -42.66 -13.54 14.16
N GLY A 241 -43.23 -12.88 15.19
CA GLY A 241 -44.09 -13.57 16.15
C GLY A 241 -43.31 -14.32 17.27
N GLY A 242 -41.96 -14.23 17.29
CA GLY A 242 -41.14 -14.80 18.36
C GLY A 242 -40.90 -16.31 18.26
N VAL A 243 -41.22 -16.93 17.15
CA VAL A 243 -40.97 -18.37 16.95
C VAL A 243 -39.51 -18.63 16.76
N LYS A 244 -38.95 -19.53 17.52
CA LYS A 244 -37.56 -20.01 17.44
C LYS A 244 -37.46 -21.29 16.61
N ILE A 245 -36.67 -21.30 15.56
CA ILE A 245 -36.40 -22.48 14.72
C ILE A 245 -34.97 -22.94 15.00
N LYS A 246 -34.79 -24.10 15.59
CA LYS A 246 -33.50 -24.72 15.88
C LYS A 246 -33.05 -25.55 14.70
N LEU A 247 -31.92 -25.18 14.08
CA LEU A 247 -31.35 -25.89 12.94
C LEU A 247 -30.30 -26.93 13.41
N PRO A 248 -30.11 -28.02 12.65
CA PRO A 248 -29.01 -28.93 12.87
C PRO A 248 -27.66 -28.30 12.52
N GLN A 249 -26.57 -28.87 13.03
CA GLN A 249 -25.20 -28.48 12.70
C GLN A 249 -24.83 -28.76 11.22
N ARG A 250 -25.40 -29.84 10.68
CA ARG A 250 -25.15 -30.33 9.31
C ARG A 250 -26.46 -30.53 8.57
N ASN A 251 -26.42 -30.48 7.24
CA ASN A 251 -27.57 -30.72 6.37
C ASN A 251 -28.74 -29.74 6.66
N ILE A 252 -28.40 -28.48 6.84
CA ILE A 252 -29.39 -27.41 7.09
C ILE A 252 -30.39 -27.36 5.97
N ASP A 253 -29.97 -27.49 4.70
CA ASP A 253 -30.84 -27.49 3.52
C ASP A 253 -31.93 -28.53 3.60
N GLN A 254 -31.60 -29.75 4.05
CA GLN A 254 -32.61 -30.82 4.24
C GLN A 254 -33.57 -30.49 5.38
N ALA A 255 -33.09 -29.87 6.44
CA ALA A 255 -33.95 -29.43 7.54
C ALA A 255 -34.89 -28.32 7.09
N LEU A 256 -34.41 -27.34 6.34
CA LEU A 256 -35.23 -26.28 5.78
C LEU A 256 -36.26 -26.81 4.75
N ALA A 257 -35.85 -27.78 3.91
CA ALA A 257 -36.77 -28.44 2.97
C ALA A 257 -37.94 -29.15 3.71
N ARG A 258 -37.65 -29.81 4.82
CA ARG A 258 -38.70 -30.44 5.66
C ARG A 258 -39.62 -29.38 6.28
N LEU A 259 -39.08 -28.31 6.79
CA LEU A 259 -39.83 -27.18 7.31
C LEU A 259 -40.75 -26.57 6.24
N ALA A 260 -40.22 -26.36 5.04
CA ALA A 260 -40.97 -25.82 3.93
C ALA A 260 -42.11 -26.73 3.47
N LYS A 261 -41.91 -28.06 3.52
CA LYS A 261 -42.96 -29.02 3.28
C LYS A 261 -44.07 -28.89 4.36
N LEU A 262 -43.67 -28.88 5.63
CA LEU A 262 -44.57 -28.74 6.77
C LEU A 262 -45.35 -27.41 6.70
N GLN A 263 -44.69 -26.31 6.31
CA GLN A 263 -45.33 -25.00 6.12
C GLN A 263 -46.41 -25.05 5.03
N ARG A 264 -46.19 -25.71 3.89
CA ARG A 264 -47.16 -25.86 2.83
C ARG A 264 -48.37 -26.67 3.24
N GLU A 265 -48.17 -27.72 4.07
CA GLU A 265 -49.21 -28.61 4.49
C GLU A 265 -50.04 -28.09 5.67
N THR A 266 -49.38 -27.37 6.59
CA THR A 266 -50.00 -27.05 7.89
C THR A 266 -49.95 -25.54 8.24
N GLN A 267 -49.24 -24.72 7.47
CA GLN A 267 -48.99 -23.31 7.77
C GLN A 267 -48.42 -23.12 9.18
N ILE A 268 -47.44 -23.98 9.56
CA ILE A 268 -46.91 -24.08 10.93
C ILE A 268 -46.28 -22.76 11.43
N LEU A 269 -45.65 -21.99 10.55
CA LEU A 269 -45.01 -20.70 10.89
C LEU A 269 -46.01 -19.63 11.24
N ASP A 270 -47.29 -19.80 10.89
CA ASP A 270 -48.37 -18.86 11.12
C ASP A 270 -49.27 -19.30 12.31
N ARG A 271 -48.90 -20.41 12.97
CA ARG A 271 -49.61 -20.91 14.15
C ARG A 271 -48.97 -20.39 15.45
N GLN A 272 -49.70 -20.51 16.55
CA GLN A 272 -49.20 -20.19 17.91
C GLN A 272 -48.22 -21.24 18.42
N VAL A 273 -47.01 -21.16 17.91
CA VAL A 273 -45.88 -22.04 18.32
C VAL A 273 -44.74 -21.16 18.84
N SER A 274 -44.04 -21.62 19.86
CA SER A 274 -42.90 -20.94 20.46
C SER A 274 -41.57 -21.46 19.89
N GLU A 275 -41.51 -22.76 19.56
CA GLU A 275 -40.27 -23.37 19.08
C GLU A 275 -40.56 -24.48 18.07
N ILE A 276 -39.71 -24.55 17.04
CA ILE A 276 -39.67 -25.65 16.05
C ILE A 276 -38.25 -26.22 16.04
N ASP A 277 -38.08 -27.44 16.49
CA ASP A 277 -36.77 -28.11 16.56
C ASP A 277 -36.59 -29.05 15.36
N LEU A 278 -35.63 -28.73 14.50
CA LEU A 278 -35.27 -29.46 13.28
C LEU A 278 -33.95 -30.22 13.40
N ARG A 279 -33.35 -30.26 14.60
CA ARG A 279 -32.04 -30.87 14.82
C ARG A 279 -31.97 -32.35 14.52
N LEU A 280 -33.06 -33.06 14.71
CA LEU A 280 -33.14 -34.49 14.41
C LEU A 280 -33.56 -34.73 12.96
N PRO A 281 -32.86 -35.58 12.19
CA PRO A 281 -33.14 -35.76 10.77
C PRO A 281 -34.52 -36.33 10.44
N ASN A 282 -35.05 -37.15 11.32
CA ASN A 282 -36.32 -37.89 11.08
C ASN A 282 -37.50 -37.41 11.95
N ARG A 283 -37.30 -36.31 12.70
CA ARG A 283 -38.30 -35.82 13.63
C ARG A 283 -38.29 -34.30 13.68
N ILE A 284 -39.48 -33.72 13.64
CA ILE A 284 -39.71 -32.31 13.93
C ILE A 284 -40.43 -32.23 15.27
N THR A 285 -39.89 -31.50 16.22
CA THR A 285 -40.56 -31.24 17.50
C THR A 285 -41.11 -29.83 17.50
N ILE A 286 -42.35 -29.65 17.87
CA ILE A 286 -43.04 -28.38 17.91
C ILE A 286 -43.47 -28.12 19.34
N LEU A 287 -43.12 -26.98 19.89
CA LEU A 287 -43.55 -26.51 21.20
C LEU A 287 -44.61 -25.42 21.01
N PRO A 288 -45.86 -25.63 21.42
CA PRO A 288 -46.89 -24.61 21.36
C PRO A 288 -46.59 -23.49 22.37
N ILE A 289 -47.19 -22.33 22.16
CA ILE A 289 -47.20 -21.26 23.16
C ILE A 289 -48.18 -21.68 24.26
N ASP A 290 -47.70 -21.89 25.48
CA ASP A 290 -48.57 -22.15 26.62
C ASP A 290 -49.45 -20.93 26.90
N ALA A 291 -50.77 -21.15 26.95
CA ALA A 291 -51.79 -20.12 27.21
C ALA A 291 -51.64 -19.42 28.60
N LYS A 292 -50.64 -19.79 29.40
CA LYS A 292 -50.33 -19.23 30.71
C LYS A 292 -49.27 -18.14 30.70
N GLN A 293 -48.68 -17.84 29.53
CA GLN A 293 -47.64 -16.80 29.40
C GLN A 293 -48.03 -15.67 28.42
N ALA A 294 -49.29 -15.63 27.98
CA ALA A 294 -49.85 -14.55 27.17
C ALA A 294 -50.50 -13.48 28.05
#